data_43f2355b1c4cd495817de105e03c5b84
#
_entry.id   43f2355b1c4cd495817de105e03c5b84
#
_cell.length_a   1.000
_cell.length_b   1.000
_cell.length_c   1.000
_cell.angle_alpha   90.00
_cell.angle_beta   90.00
_cell.angle_gamma   90.00
#
_symmetry.space_group_name_H-M   'P 1'
#
loop_
_entity.id
_entity.type
_entity.pdbx_description
1 polymer ?
#
loop_
_entity_poly.entity_id
_entity_poly.type
_entity_poly.pdbx_seq_one_letter_code
_entity_poly.pdbx_strand_id
1 'polypeptide(L)'
;RFELGYHYFGSNIKIIAPWRIWKLKSRTDLINYAKKHGIAIPKDKKGAPPFSIDDNLFHTSTEGKVLEDPKNSAPEFIFQRSVSPEKAPNKPSYITINFKNSDPYGINGKKLSPSKLLEKLNQLAGGNGIGRVDLVENRFIGIKSRGVYETPGGTLLIHAHRAMESVTL
;
A
#
# COMPACT_ATOMS: atom_id res chain seq x y z
N ARG A 1 17.87 -1.15 -0.58
CA ARG A 1 17.17 -2.15 0.27
C ARG A 1 17.16 -3.54 -0.37
N PHE A 2 16.58 -3.67 -1.58
CA PHE A 2 16.46 -4.95 -2.27
C PHE A 2 17.82 -5.61 -2.54
N GLU A 3 18.81 -4.87 -3.01
CA GLU A 3 20.16 -5.40 -3.27
C GLU A 3 20.84 -5.90 -2.01
N LEU A 4 20.69 -5.19 -0.89
CA LEU A 4 21.21 -5.65 0.41
C LEU A 4 20.55 -6.96 0.83
N GLY A 5 19.23 -7.10 0.62
CA GLY A 5 18.53 -8.35 0.86
C GLY A 5 19.03 -9.49 -0.03
N TYR A 6 19.23 -9.22 -1.31
CA TYR A 6 19.77 -10.23 -2.23
C TYR A 6 21.18 -10.68 -1.84
N HIS A 7 22.06 -9.75 -1.44
CA HIS A 7 23.38 -10.11 -0.93
C HIS A 7 23.34 -10.92 0.36
N TYR A 8 22.38 -10.61 1.24
CA TYR A 8 22.22 -11.35 2.49
C TYR A 8 21.76 -12.79 2.26
N PHE A 9 20.78 -13.00 1.39
CA PHE A 9 20.20 -14.32 1.13
C PHE A 9 20.93 -15.15 0.07
N GLY A 10 21.73 -14.53 -0.80
CA GLY A 10 22.43 -15.23 -1.87
C GLY A 10 23.50 -14.35 -2.50
N SER A 11 24.74 -14.43 -1.97
CA SER A 11 25.87 -13.60 -2.43
C SER A 11 26.20 -13.76 -3.93
N ASN A 12 25.80 -14.87 -4.55
CA ASN A 12 26.07 -15.18 -5.95
C ASN A 12 24.94 -14.72 -6.91
N ILE A 13 23.87 -14.11 -6.40
CA ILE A 13 22.76 -13.62 -7.23
C ILE A 13 23.25 -12.43 -8.05
N LYS A 14 23.16 -12.54 -9.38
CA LYS A 14 23.46 -11.42 -10.29
C LYS A 14 22.30 -10.43 -10.28
N ILE A 15 22.59 -9.20 -9.89
CA ILE A 15 21.61 -8.11 -9.87
C ILE A 15 21.66 -7.35 -11.18
N ILE A 16 20.50 -7.22 -11.85
CA ILE A 16 20.34 -6.44 -13.08
C ILE A 16 19.44 -5.26 -12.75
N ALA A 17 20.01 -4.05 -12.79
CA ALA A 17 19.31 -2.79 -12.54
C ALA A 17 19.34 -1.93 -13.81
N PRO A 18 18.34 -2.07 -14.72
CA PRO A 18 18.36 -1.42 -16.02
C PRO A 18 18.52 0.09 -15.97
N TRP A 19 17.93 0.76 -14.98
CA TRP A 19 18.05 2.22 -14.80
C TRP A 19 19.48 2.72 -14.54
N ARG A 20 20.42 1.85 -14.17
CA ARG A 20 21.85 2.21 -14.00
C ARG A 20 22.60 2.21 -15.33
N ILE A 21 22.11 1.45 -16.30
CA ILE A 21 22.78 1.26 -17.59
C ILE A 21 21.99 1.87 -18.76
N TRP A 22 20.67 2.04 -18.61
CA TRP A 22 19.85 2.69 -19.62
C TRP A 22 19.98 4.21 -19.54
N LYS A 23 19.82 4.87 -20.71
CA LYS A 23 19.84 6.34 -20.80
C LYS A 23 18.47 6.99 -20.50
N LEU A 24 17.56 6.26 -19.85
CA LEU A 24 16.24 6.75 -19.48
C LEU A 24 16.34 7.41 -18.08
N LYS A 25 16.37 8.74 -18.05
CA LYS A 25 16.62 9.51 -16.83
C LYS A 25 15.37 10.12 -16.21
N SER A 26 14.27 10.18 -16.95
CA SER A 26 13.06 10.83 -16.51
C SER A 26 11.82 9.97 -16.76
N ARG A 27 10.73 10.32 -16.07
CA ARG A 27 9.42 9.71 -16.34
C ARG A 27 8.98 9.92 -17.78
N THR A 28 9.30 11.07 -18.37
CA THR A 28 9.01 11.38 -19.77
C THR A 28 9.75 10.44 -20.72
N ASP A 29 11.03 10.16 -20.45
CA ASP A 29 11.82 9.19 -21.24
C ASP A 29 11.20 7.80 -21.17
N LEU A 30 10.78 7.36 -19.99
CA LEU A 30 10.12 6.06 -19.80
C LEU A 30 8.79 5.98 -20.55
N ILE A 31 7.98 7.04 -20.52
CA ILE A 31 6.72 7.12 -21.27
C ILE A 31 6.97 7.06 -22.77
N ASN A 32 7.96 7.78 -23.27
CA ASN A 32 8.34 7.77 -24.68
C ASN A 32 8.86 6.40 -25.11
N TYR A 33 9.69 5.77 -24.28
CA TYR A 33 10.16 4.41 -24.50
C TYR A 33 9.00 3.42 -24.58
N ALA A 34 8.08 3.47 -23.61
CA ALA A 34 6.90 2.61 -23.59
C ALA A 34 6.04 2.79 -24.85
N LYS A 35 5.79 4.03 -25.27
CA LYS A 35 5.06 4.33 -26.53
C LYS A 35 5.77 3.73 -27.75
N LYS A 36 7.09 3.92 -27.84
CA LYS A 36 7.91 3.42 -28.94
C LYS A 36 7.84 1.88 -29.06
N HIS A 37 7.74 1.19 -27.94
CA HIS A 37 7.74 -0.28 -27.88
C HIS A 37 6.34 -0.89 -27.72
N GLY A 38 5.26 -0.11 -27.87
CA GLY A 38 3.89 -0.60 -27.76
C GLY A 38 3.49 -1.08 -26.38
N ILE A 39 4.21 -0.63 -25.32
CA ILE A 39 3.90 -0.98 -23.93
C ILE A 39 2.72 -0.12 -23.49
N ALA A 40 1.62 -0.77 -23.12
CA ALA A 40 0.44 -0.07 -22.63
C ALA A 40 0.72 0.63 -21.30
N ILE A 41 0.42 1.93 -21.23
CA ILE A 41 0.49 2.71 -20.01
C ILE A 41 -0.94 3.08 -19.62
N PRO A 42 -1.40 2.73 -18.40
CA PRO A 42 -2.68 3.19 -17.90
C PRO A 42 -2.74 4.72 -17.94
N LYS A 43 -3.86 5.27 -18.38
CA LYS A 43 -4.13 6.71 -18.34
C LYS A 43 -5.08 6.98 -17.18
N ASP A 44 -4.91 8.12 -16.52
CA ASP A 44 -5.93 8.58 -15.60
C ASP A 44 -7.19 9.03 -16.38
N LYS A 45 -8.27 9.34 -15.65
CA LYS A 45 -9.55 9.77 -16.26
C LYS A 45 -9.45 11.04 -17.13
N LYS A 46 -8.34 11.79 -17.00
CA LYS A 46 -8.06 13.01 -17.77
C LYS A 46 -7.03 12.79 -18.88
N GLY A 47 -6.59 11.54 -19.10
CA GLY A 47 -5.57 11.21 -20.09
C GLY A 47 -4.14 11.58 -19.69
N ALA A 48 -3.92 12.08 -18.46
CA ALA A 48 -2.60 12.38 -17.94
C ALA A 48 -1.88 11.11 -17.46
N PRO A 49 -0.54 11.11 -17.32
CA PRO A 49 0.17 10.01 -16.69
C PRO A 49 -0.41 9.73 -15.30
N PRO A 50 -0.54 8.46 -14.89
CA PRO A 50 -1.13 8.11 -13.60
C PRO A 50 -0.27 8.60 -12.43
N PHE A 51 -0.83 8.61 -11.21
CA PHE A 51 -0.04 8.69 -9.98
C PHE A 51 0.98 7.55 -9.93
N SER A 52 2.03 7.72 -9.14
CA SER A 52 2.88 6.60 -8.79
C SER A 52 2.15 5.77 -7.76
N ILE A 53 1.80 4.54 -8.11
CA ILE A 53 1.01 3.64 -7.26
C ILE A 53 1.79 2.34 -7.11
N ASP A 54 2.07 1.98 -5.86
CA ASP A 54 2.55 0.66 -5.48
C ASP A 54 1.42 -0.08 -4.76
N ASP A 55 1.03 -1.22 -5.31
CA ASP A 55 -0.10 -1.99 -4.82
C ASP A 55 0.26 -3.45 -4.59
N ASN A 56 -0.08 -3.97 -3.41
CA ASN A 56 0.05 -5.37 -3.04
C ASN A 56 -1.09 -5.77 -2.09
N LEU A 57 -1.13 -7.02 -1.66
CA LEU A 57 -2.19 -7.52 -0.80
C LEU A 57 -2.29 -6.78 0.54
N PHE A 58 -1.16 -6.32 1.09
CA PHE A 58 -1.10 -5.67 2.40
C PHE A 58 -1.49 -4.19 2.34
N HIS A 59 -0.95 -3.43 1.37
CA HIS A 59 -1.21 -2.00 1.28
C HIS A 59 -1.17 -1.47 -0.15
N THR A 60 -1.70 -0.27 -0.33
CA THR A 60 -1.51 0.57 -1.52
C THR A 60 -0.86 1.87 -1.09
N SER A 61 0.16 2.33 -1.82
CA SER A 61 0.72 3.67 -1.66
C SER A 61 0.53 4.47 -2.93
N THR A 62 0.21 5.75 -2.79
CA THR A 62 0.01 6.69 -3.90
C THR A 62 0.85 7.94 -3.67
N GLU A 63 1.69 8.30 -4.65
CA GLU A 63 2.60 9.44 -4.60
C GLU A 63 2.54 10.27 -5.89
N GLY A 64 3.03 11.50 -5.81
CA GLY A 64 3.26 12.38 -6.96
C GLY A 64 2.10 13.30 -7.31
N LYS A 65 2.25 14.07 -8.39
CA LYS A 65 1.26 15.05 -8.90
C LYS A 65 0.85 16.05 -7.82
N VAL A 66 -0.48 16.23 -7.67
CA VAL A 66 -1.08 17.16 -6.70
C VAL A 66 -0.66 16.86 -5.24
N LEU A 67 -0.23 15.62 -4.95
CA LEU A 67 0.23 15.24 -3.61
C LEU A 67 1.61 15.81 -3.27
N GLU A 68 2.40 16.24 -4.25
CA GLU A 68 3.71 16.85 -4.00
C GLU A 68 3.59 18.20 -3.27
N ASP A 69 2.48 18.91 -3.45
CA ASP A 69 2.19 20.13 -2.70
C ASP A 69 1.33 19.79 -1.47
N PRO A 70 1.88 19.91 -0.24
CA PRO A 70 1.17 19.58 0.99
C PRO A 70 -0.04 20.47 1.30
N LYS A 71 -0.21 21.61 0.59
CA LYS A 71 -1.40 22.45 0.71
C LYS A 71 -2.65 21.80 0.11
N ASN A 72 -2.47 20.84 -0.80
CA ASN A 72 -3.58 20.17 -1.46
C ASN A 72 -4.03 18.96 -0.65
N SER A 73 -5.33 18.84 -0.42
CA SER A 73 -5.90 17.60 0.13
C SER A 73 -5.75 16.46 -0.86
N ALA A 74 -5.57 15.25 -0.34
CA ALA A 74 -5.57 14.04 -1.16
C ALA A 74 -6.95 13.85 -1.82
N PRO A 75 -7.04 13.83 -3.17
CA PRO A 75 -8.32 13.67 -3.84
C PRO A 75 -8.95 12.31 -3.54
N GLU A 76 -10.27 12.27 -3.28
CA GLU A 76 -10.97 11.03 -2.92
C GLU A 76 -10.78 9.90 -3.94
N PHE A 77 -10.66 10.22 -5.23
CA PHE A 77 -10.52 9.21 -6.29
C PHE A 77 -9.20 8.42 -6.27
N ILE A 78 -8.20 8.84 -5.50
CA ILE A 78 -6.95 8.07 -5.36
C ILE A 78 -7.08 6.90 -4.40
N PHE A 79 -8.05 6.94 -3.49
CA PHE A 79 -8.33 5.85 -2.56
C PHE A 79 -9.06 4.72 -3.30
N GLN A 80 -8.46 3.53 -3.27
CA GLN A 80 -8.94 2.37 -4.03
C GLN A 80 -9.45 1.24 -3.16
N ARG A 81 -9.03 1.21 -1.88
CA ARG A 81 -9.32 0.12 -0.96
C ARG A 81 -10.33 0.47 0.12
N SER A 82 -10.59 1.75 0.32
CA SER A 82 -11.45 2.23 1.38
C SER A 82 -12.45 3.26 0.88
N VAL A 83 -13.63 3.24 1.43
CA VAL A 83 -14.61 4.32 1.28
C VAL A 83 -14.19 5.50 2.17
N SER A 84 -14.62 6.72 1.83
CA SER A 84 -14.38 7.85 2.74
C SER A 84 -15.10 7.64 4.07
N PRO A 85 -14.56 8.16 5.19
CA PRO A 85 -15.22 8.06 6.48
C PRO A 85 -16.66 8.57 6.48
N GLU A 86 -16.96 9.61 5.68
CA GLU A 86 -18.31 10.18 5.55
C GLU A 86 -19.30 9.25 4.82
N LYS A 87 -18.77 8.34 3.99
CA LYS A 87 -19.57 7.33 3.25
C LYS A 87 -19.58 5.97 3.93
N ALA A 88 -18.83 5.83 5.01
CA ALA A 88 -18.81 4.59 5.78
C ALA A 88 -20.16 4.33 6.44
N PRO A 89 -20.52 3.05 6.71
CA PRO A 89 -21.77 2.72 7.38
C PRO A 89 -21.88 3.37 8.78
N ASN A 90 -23.06 3.91 9.12
CA ASN A 90 -23.32 4.46 10.45
C ASN A 90 -23.46 3.40 11.55
N LYS A 91 -23.61 2.13 11.17
CA LYS A 91 -23.70 1.02 12.13
C LYS A 91 -22.32 0.38 12.30
N PRO A 92 -21.86 0.13 13.53
CA PRO A 92 -20.59 -0.54 13.76
C PRO A 92 -20.65 -2.00 13.26
N SER A 93 -19.53 -2.46 12.72
CA SER A 93 -19.32 -3.86 12.34
C SER A 93 -18.44 -4.53 13.38
N TYR A 94 -18.96 -5.55 14.08
CA TYR A 94 -18.19 -6.32 15.05
C TYR A 94 -17.59 -7.55 14.38
N ILE A 95 -16.29 -7.76 14.60
CA ILE A 95 -15.58 -8.94 14.12
C ILE A 95 -14.76 -9.55 15.25
N THR A 96 -14.60 -10.86 15.22
CA THR A 96 -13.67 -11.59 16.09
C THR A 96 -12.53 -12.10 15.26
N ILE A 97 -11.28 -11.69 15.59
CA ILE A 97 -10.07 -12.23 14.97
C ILE A 97 -9.51 -13.30 15.90
N ASN A 98 -9.33 -14.50 15.40
CA ASN A 98 -8.83 -15.62 16.16
C ASN A 98 -7.30 -15.73 16.01
N PHE A 99 -6.58 -15.75 17.14
CA PHE A 99 -5.12 -15.88 17.21
C PHE A 99 -4.69 -17.21 17.82
N LYS A 100 -3.54 -17.72 17.38
CA LYS A 100 -2.84 -18.85 17.99
C LYS A 100 -1.34 -18.58 17.92
N ASN A 101 -0.65 -18.59 19.07
CA ASN A 101 0.79 -18.28 19.15
C ASN A 101 1.14 -16.96 18.43
N SER A 102 0.37 -15.90 18.69
CA SER A 102 0.46 -14.58 18.05
C SER A 102 0.07 -14.51 16.58
N ASP A 103 -0.18 -15.61 15.89
CA ASP A 103 -0.57 -15.63 14.49
C ASP A 103 -2.09 -15.59 14.32
N PRO A 104 -2.63 -14.66 13.50
CA PRO A 104 -4.05 -14.64 13.18
C PRO A 104 -4.38 -15.79 12.22
N TYR A 105 -5.36 -16.64 12.58
CA TYR A 105 -5.73 -17.82 11.79
C TYR A 105 -7.19 -17.85 11.35
N GLY A 106 -8.03 -16.95 11.81
CA GLY A 106 -9.46 -16.99 11.47
C GLY A 106 -10.22 -15.71 11.80
N ILE A 107 -11.41 -15.61 11.24
CA ILE A 107 -12.36 -14.51 11.47
C ILE A 107 -13.71 -15.11 11.83
N ASN A 108 -14.33 -14.65 12.93
CA ASN A 108 -15.64 -15.11 13.44
C ASN A 108 -15.70 -16.64 13.55
N GLY A 109 -14.63 -17.26 14.10
CA GLY A 109 -14.54 -18.70 14.28
C GLY A 109 -14.20 -19.50 13.00
N LYS A 110 -14.21 -18.89 11.82
CA LYS A 110 -13.88 -19.57 10.56
C LYS A 110 -12.39 -19.49 10.29
N LYS A 111 -11.71 -20.62 10.20
CA LYS A 111 -10.30 -20.72 9.81
C LYS A 111 -10.10 -20.30 8.35
N LEU A 112 -9.08 -19.50 8.09
CA LEU A 112 -8.73 -19.00 6.77
C LEU A 112 -7.22 -19.14 6.53
N SER A 113 -6.81 -19.24 5.26
CA SER A 113 -5.39 -19.07 4.91
C SER A 113 -4.95 -17.63 5.17
N PRO A 114 -3.64 -17.36 5.40
CA PRO A 114 -3.16 -16.00 5.67
C PRO A 114 -3.58 -14.97 4.62
N SER A 115 -3.49 -15.33 3.33
CA SER A 115 -3.90 -14.44 2.23
C SER A 115 -5.40 -14.15 2.24
N LYS A 116 -6.24 -15.19 2.42
CA LYS A 116 -7.70 -15.04 2.49
C LYS A 116 -8.15 -14.28 3.73
N LEU A 117 -7.44 -14.45 4.84
CA LEU A 117 -7.69 -13.69 6.06
C LEU A 117 -7.43 -12.20 5.82
N LEU A 118 -6.27 -11.84 5.28
CA LEU A 118 -5.93 -10.46 4.99
C LEU A 118 -6.85 -9.83 3.94
N GLU A 119 -7.19 -10.57 2.87
CA GLU A 119 -8.16 -10.13 1.86
C GLU A 119 -9.52 -9.79 2.50
N LYS A 120 -10.00 -10.67 3.38
CA LYS A 120 -11.28 -10.45 4.07
C LYS A 120 -11.23 -9.26 5.03
N LEU A 121 -10.14 -9.08 5.75
CA LEU A 121 -9.93 -7.93 6.62
C LEU A 121 -9.82 -6.63 5.83
N ASN A 122 -9.15 -6.64 4.66
CA ASN A 122 -9.13 -5.48 3.76
C ASN A 122 -10.53 -5.06 3.33
N GLN A 123 -11.38 -6.02 2.94
CA GLN A 123 -12.77 -5.74 2.54
C GLN A 123 -13.58 -5.14 3.69
N LEU A 124 -13.49 -5.75 4.88
CA LEU A 124 -14.24 -5.30 6.05
C LEU A 124 -13.80 -3.91 6.52
N ALA A 125 -12.50 -3.70 6.69
CA ALA A 125 -11.97 -2.42 7.14
C ALA A 125 -12.14 -1.32 6.10
N GLY A 126 -11.85 -1.61 4.83
CA GLY A 126 -12.01 -0.64 3.74
C GLY A 126 -13.46 -0.21 3.55
N GLY A 127 -14.41 -1.15 3.64
CA GLY A 127 -15.83 -0.84 3.61
C GLY A 127 -16.34 0.00 4.80
N ASN A 128 -15.57 0.05 5.89
CA ASN A 128 -15.85 0.88 7.07
C ASN A 128 -14.95 2.12 7.13
N GLY A 129 -14.26 2.50 6.05
CA GLY A 129 -13.46 3.71 5.96
C GLY A 129 -12.16 3.68 6.78
N ILE A 130 -11.65 2.49 7.11
CA ILE A 130 -10.47 2.29 7.95
C ILE A 130 -9.23 2.07 7.12
N GLY A 131 -8.09 2.60 7.58
CA GLY A 131 -6.76 2.26 7.07
C GLY A 131 -6.14 3.29 6.16
N ARG A 132 -6.65 4.52 6.10
CA ARG A 132 -6.05 5.64 5.35
C ARG A 132 -5.01 6.37 6.19
N VAL A 133 -3.89 6.68 5.57
CA VAL A 133 -2.83 7.52 6.15
C VAL A 133 -2.30 8.46 5.09
N ASP A 134 -2.27 9.76 5.40
CA ASP A 134 -1.64 10.81 4.58
C ASP A 134 -0.53 11.42 5.41
N LEU A 135 0.72 11.25 4.99
CA LEU A 135 1.86 11.72 5.77
C LEU A 135 3.03 12.16 4.90
N VAL A 136 3.83 13.07 5.47
CA VAL A 136 5.13 13.45 4.92
C VAL A 136 6.19 12.68 5.69
N GLU A 137 6.88 11.79 4.99
CA GLU A 137 7.93 10.96 5.55
C GLU A 137 9.34 11.50 5.24
N ASN A 138 10.29 11.18 6.10
CA ASN A 138 11.70 11.46 5.88
C ASN A 138 12.35 10.26 5.18
N ARG A 139 12.94 10.50 4.01
CA ARG A 139 13.80 9.50 3.38
C ARG A 139 15.17 9.52 4.02
N PHE A 140 15.84 8.36 4.04
CA PHE A 140 17.18 8.21 4.65
C PHE A 140 18.21 9.25 4.16
N ILE A 141 18.10 9.69 2.91
CA ILE A 141 18.98 10.70 2.30
C ILE A 141 18.56 12.15 2.62
N GLY A 142 17.65 12.38 3.56
CA GLY A 142 17.22 13.71 3.99
C GLY A 142 16.13 14.36 3.14
N ILE A 143 15.65 13.73 2.08
CA ILE A 143 14.55 14.22 1.26
C ILE A 143 13.22 13.89 1.93
N LYS A 144 12.31 14.86 1.98
CA LYS A 144 10.93 14.65 2.39
C LYS A 144 10.08 14.21 1.21
N SER A 145 9.15 13.28 1.43
CA SER A 145 8.24 12.76 0.44
C SER A 145 6.86 12.56 1.06
N ARG A 146 5.82 13.08 0.43
CA ARG A 146 4.44 12.81 0.85
C ARG A 146 3.93 11.57 0.17
N GLY A 147 3.39 10.65 0.95
CA GLY A 147 2.70 9.47 0.48
C GLY A 147 1.30 9.35 1.10
N VAL A 148 0.37 8.87 0.33
CA VAL A 148 -0.97 8.51 0.80
C VAL A 148 -1.07 6.99 0.75
N TYR A 149 -1.42 6.40 1.89
CA TYR A 149 -1.39 4.96 2.09
C TYR A 149 -2.78 4.44 2.46
N GLU A 150 -3.08 3.24 1.99
CA GLU A 150 -4.26 2.49 2.41
C GLU A 150 -3.83 1.10 2.88
N THR A 151 -4.06 0.80 4.16
CA THR A 151 -3.72 -0.48 4.78
C THR A 151 -4.87 -0.98 5.64
N PRO A 152 -6.05 -1.23 5.07
CA PRO A 152 -7.25 -1.52 5.85
C PRO A 152 -7.12 -2.73 6.76
N GLY A 153 -6.82 -3.89 6.22
CA GLY A 153 -6.67 -5.14 6.97
C GLY A 153 -5.48 -5.14 7.92
N GLY A 154 -4.36 -4.53 7.50
CA GLY A 154 -3.19 -4.38 8.36
C GLY A 154 -3.47 -3.51 9.57
N THR A 155 -4.27 -2.46 9.42
CA THR A 155 -4.71 -1.60 10.54
C THR A 155 -5.52 -2.40 11.56
N LEU A 156 -6.49 -3.21 11.11
CA LEU A 156 -7.25 -4.08 12.02
C LEU A 156 -6.36 -5.09 12.73
N LEU A 157 -5.44 -5.73 12.00
CA LEU A 157 -4.52 -6.72 12.58
C LEU A 157 -3.63 -6.13 13.65
N ILE A 158 -3.03 -4.96 13.40
CA ILE A 158 -2.18 -4.28 14.40
C ILE A 158 -2.98 -3.90 15.65
N HIS A 159 -4.17 -3.35 15.50
CA HIS A 159 -5.01 -3.02 16.65
C HIS A 159 -5.40 -4.25 17.45
N ALA A 160 -5.83 -5.33 16.80
CA ALA A 160 -6.19 -6.58 17.46
C ALA A 160 -4.98 -7.23 18.14
N HIS A 161 -3.82 -7.25 17.48
CA HIS A 161 -2.60 -7.81 18.04
C HIS A 161 -2.13 -7.04 19.27
N ARG A 162 -2.09 -5.70 19.22
CA ARG A 162 -1.75 -4.87 20.36
C ARG A 162 -2.70 -5.05 21.54
N ALA A 163 -4.00 -5.23 21.28
CA ALA A 163 -4.95 -5.54 22.32
C ALA A 163 -4.65 -6.89 23.01
N MET A 164 -4.24 -7.89 22.24
CA MET A 164 -3.80 -9.19 22.80
C MET A 164 -2.49 -9.07 23.57
N GLU A 165 -1.50 -8.33 23.06
CA GLU A 165 -0.25 -8.06 23.78
C GLU A 165 -0.50 -7.42 25.13
N SER A 166 -1.37 -6.42 25.21
CA SER A 166 -1.69 -5.74 26.46
C SER A 166 -2.34 -6.62 27.54
N VAL A 167 -2.86 -7.77 27.16
CA VAL A 167 -3.46 -8.77 28.08
C VAL A 167 -2.46 -9.84 28.48
N THR A 168 -1.45 -10.11 27.64
CA THR A 168 -0.54 -11.24 27.78
C THR A 168 0.87 -10.86 28.22
N LEU A 169 1.29 -9.62 28.02
CA LEU A 169 2.58 -9.05 28.41
C LEU A 169 2.42 -7.99 29.49
#